data_9433d98481f4606c7945607a674c431b
#
_entry.id   9433d98481f4606c7945607a674c431b
#
_cell.length_a   1.000
_cell.length_b   1.000
_cell.length_c   1.000
_cell.angle_alpha   90.00
_cell.angle_beta   90.00
_cell.angle_gamma   90.00
#
_symmetry.space_group_name_H-M   'P 1'
#
loop_
_entity.id
_entity.type
_entity.pdbx_description
1 polymer ?
#
loop_
_entity_poly.entity_id
_entity_poly.type
_entity_poly.pdbx_seq_one_letter_code
_entity_poly.pdbx_strand_id
1 'polypeptide(L)'
;AIVNGSYEPQYGGGICQAATTIYNAGLRANMEIVERLPHQYASTYVPVGLDATIDYGNIDLKMKNTSAYAMYMATYMYDNNGDGYPELMVEIYGEKPTAYDEIVPIAWCVENTGSKYSTYSARVYFKNGKEIKRERVWRSTYDYHGESAYQLAIPDDIENGPKDVQPTNKAPVHYG
;
A
#
# COMPACT_ATOMS: atom_id res chain seq x y z
N ALA A 1 -8.71 -1.54 -17.69
CA ALA A 1 -9.11 -0.18 -17.27
C ALA A 1 -10.60 -0.14 -16.94
N ILE A 2 -11.03 0.84 -16.20
CA ILE A 2 -12.46 1.12 -15.94
C ILE A 2 -12.88 2.22 -16.92
N VAL A 3 -13.81 1.89 -17.83
CA VAL A 3 -14.36 2.82 -18.83
C VAL A 3 -15.87 2.87 -18.64
N ASN A 4 -16.42 4.07 -18.39
CA ASN A 4 -17.87 4.26 -18.13
C ASN A 4 -18.42 3.32 -17.05
N GLY A 5 -17.64 2.98 -16.03
CA GLY A 5 -18.04 2.06 -14.95
C GLY A 5 -17.93 0.56 -15.27
N SER A 6 -17.41 0.18 -16.43
CA SER A 6 -17.20 -1.22 -16.82
C SER A 6 -15.69 -1.53 -16.94
N TYR A 7 -15.31 -2.77 -16.60
CA TYR A 7 -13.96 -3.26 -16.83
C TYR A 7 -13.77 -3.61 -18.30
N GLU A 8 -12.89 -2.90 -19.00
CA GLU A 8 -12.51 -3.20 -20.36
C GLU A 8 -11.01 -3.50 -20.47
N PRO A 9 -10.60 -4.48 -21.27
CA PRO A 9 -9.18 -4.71 -21.60
C PRO A 9 -8.64 -3.48 -22.35
N GLN A 10 -7.67 -2.80 -21.76
CA GLN A 10 -7.01 -1.66 -22.39
C GLN A 10 -5.50 -1.69 -22.11
N TYR A 11 -4.72 -1.08 -23.01
CA TYR A 11 -3.32 -0.81 -22.75
C TYR A 11 -3.18 0.04 -21.47
N GLY A 12 -2.32 -0.40 -20.53
CA GLY A 12 -2.13 0.26 -19.25
C GLY A 12 -3.05 -0.22 -18.12
N GLY A 13 -3.87 -1.27 -18.32
CA GLY A 13 -4.77 -1.82 -17.30
C GLY A 13 -4.10 -2.24 -15.98
N GLY A 14 -2.78 -2.51 -15.98
CA GLY A 14 -2.00 -2.86 -14.77
C GLY A 14 -1.24 -1.70 -14.13
N ILE A 15 -1.33 -0.48 -14.67
CA ILE A 15 -0.44 0.61 -14.27
C ILE A 15 -0.68 1.06 -12.82
N CYS A 16 -1.93 1.14 -12.38
CA CYS A 16 -2.27 1.46 -10.99
C CYS A 16 -1.89 0.32 -10.03
N GLN A 17 -1.95 -0.94 -10.47
CA GLN A 17 -1.49 -2.07 -9.69
C GLN A 17 0.03 -2.02 -9.50
N ALA A 18 0.78 -1.66 -10.53
CA ALA A 18 2.23 -1.43 -10.43
C ALA A 18 2.55 -0.26 -9.49
N ALA A 19 1.85 0.88 -9.62
CA ALA A 19 1.99 2.01 -8.71
C ALA A 19 1.69 1.62 -7.25
N THR A 20 0.64 0.83 -7.02
CA THR A 20 0.29 0.32 -5.69
C THR A 20 1.39 -0.57 -5.12
N THR A 21 2.01 -1.44 -5.92
CA THR A 21 3.12 -2.29 -5.48
C THR A 21 4.34 -1.44 -5.10
N ILE A 22 4.69 -0.45 -5.92
CA ILE A 22 5.78 0.50 -5.65
C ILE A 22 5.49 1.32 -4.38
N TYR A 23 4.26 1.81 -4.21
CA TYR A 23 3.83 2.55 -3.03
C TYR A 23 4.02 1.74 -1.74
N ASN A 24 3.57 0.49 -1.74
CA ASN A 24 3.73 -0.39 -0.57
C ASN A 24 5.19 -0.74 -0.27
N ALA A 25 6.02 -0.92 -1.30
CA ALA A 25 7.47 -1.06 -1.12
C ALA A 25 8.08 0.20 -0.49
N GLY A 26 7.69 1.39 -0.97
CA GLY A 26 8.12 2.67 -0.41
C GLY A 26 7.69 2.88 1.04
N LEU A 27 6.47 2.46 1.41
CA LEU A 27 6.01 2.49 2.81
C LEU A 27 6.91 1.63 3.71
N ARG A 28 7.25 0.41 3.27
CA ARG A 28 8.13 -0.53 3.99
C ARG A 28 9.57 -0.05 4.07
N ALA A 29 10.03 0.68 3.06
CA ALA A 29 11.36 1.29 3.02
C ALA A 29 11.44 2.64 3.75
N ASN A 30 10.40 3.05 4.45
CA ASN A 30 10.32 4.32 5.17
C ASN A 30 10.51 5.57 4.28
N MET A 31 10.13 5.50 3.01
CA MET A 31 10.18 6.67 2.14
C MET A 31 9.07 7.67 2.51
N GLU A 32 9.33 8.95 2.39
CA GLU A 32 8.30 9.99 2.47
C GLU A 32 7.34 9.87 1.30
N ILE A 33 6.05 9.87 1.57
CA ILE A 33 5.02 9.89 0.53
C ILE A 33 4.66 11.35 0.27
N VAL A 34 5.11 11.86 -0.87
CA VAL A 34 4.93 13.28 -1.25
C VAL A 34 3.59 13.50 -1.92
N GLU A 35 3.19 12.56 -2.80
CA GLU A 35 1.92 12.61 -3.51
C GLU A 35 1.40 11.18 -3.71
N ARG A 36 0.15 10.97 -3.35
CA ARG A 36 -0.57 9.72 -3.57
C ARG A 36 -2.07 9.98 -3.53
N LEU A 37 -2.81 9.45 -4.47
CA LEU A 37 -4.26 9.42 -4.42
C LEU A 37 -4.78 7.98 -4.43
N PRO A 38 -5.88 7.68 -3.68
CA PRO A 38 -6.56 6.40 -3.76
C PRO A 38 -7.37 6.32 -5.06
N HIS A 39 -7.81 5.12 -5.41
CA HIS A 39 -8.86 4.97 -6.40
C HIS A 39 -10.18 5.54 -5.90
N GLN A 40 -11.06 5.90 -6.83
CA GLN A 40 -12.43 6.30 -6.48
C GLN A 40 -13.19 5.14 -5.81
N TYR A 41 -13.02 3.92 -6.31
CA TYR A 41 -13.58 2.69 -5.77
C TYR A 41 -12.44 1.80 -5.29
N ALA A 42 -12.64 1.08 -4.18
CA ALA A 42 -11.57 0.22 -3.67
C ALA A 42 -11.15 -0.84 -4.67
N SER A 43 -9.84 -0.98 -4.82
CA SER A 43 -9.26 -2.08 -5.59
C SER A 43 -9.31 -3.39 -4.79
N THR A 44 -9.38 -4.52 -5.50
CA THR A 44 -9.47 -5.84 -4.87
C THR A 44 -8.11 -6.52 -4.66
N TYR A 45 -7.04 -5.97 -5.23
CA TYR A 45 -5.71 -6.57 -5.22
C TYR A 45 -4.81 -6.11 -4.06
N VAL A 46 -5.29 -5.20 -3.22
CA VAL A 46 -4.57 -4.69 -2.04
C VAL A 46 -5.57 -4.37 -0.94
N PRO A 47 -5.18 -4.42 0.34
CA PRO A 47 -6.04 -3.93 1.42
C PRO A 47 -6.45 -2.48 1.20
N VAL A 48 -7.74 -2.19 1.45
CA VAL A 48 -8.33 -0.86 1.27
C VAL A 48 -7.56 0.17 2.10
N GLY A 49 -7.15 1.27 1.49
CA GLY A 49 -6.31 2.30 2.11
C GLY A 49 -4.82 2.18 1.76
N LEU A 50 -4.40 1.09 1.11
CA LEU A 50 -3.01 0.85 0.71
C LEU A 50 -2.81 0.83 -0.82
N ASP A 51 -3.79 1.28 -1.59
CA ASP A 51 -3.70 1.44 -3.03
C ASP A 51 -3.06 2.77 -3.44
N ALA A 52 -2.63 2.89 -4.67
CA ALA A 52 -2.19 4.14 -5.29
C ALA A 52 -2.66 4.18 -6.75
N THR A 53 -3.30 5.29 -7.12
CA THR A 53 -3.75 5.55 -8.49
C THR A 53 -2.74 6.44 -9.20
N ILE A 54 -2.55 6.19 -10.48
CA ILE A 54 -1.89 7.12 -11.40
C ILE A 54 -2.75 7.31 -12.65
N ASP A 55 -2.79 8.55 -13.12
CA ASP A 55 -3.46 8.94 -14.35
C ASP A 55 -2.60 9.97 -15.09
N TYR A 56 -2.23 9.64 -16.33
CA TYR A 56 -1.25 10.42 -17.08
C TYR A 56 -1.64 11.89 -17.17
N GLY A 57 -0.75 12.74 -16.64
CA GLY A 57 -0.92 14.20 -16.65
C GLY A 57 -1.81 14.75 -15.53
N ASN A 58 -2.50 13.92 -14.74
CA ASN A 58 -3.45 14.37 -13.72
C ASN A 58 -3.10 13.88 -12.31
N ILE A 59 -2.74 12.60 -12.16
CA ILE A 59 -2.52 11.96 -10.86
C ILE A 59 -1.18 11.22 -10.90
N ASP A 60 -0.35 11.44 -9.90
CA ASP A 60 0.98 10.85 -9.82
C ASP A 60 1.23 10.20 -8.45
N LEU A 61 2.21 9.32 -8.40
CA LEU A 61 2.79 8.76 -7.18
C LEU A 61 4.19 9.33 -7.02
N LYS A 62 4.39 10.16 -5.99
CA LYS A 62 5.69 10.74 -5.68
C LYS A 62 6.15 10.29 -4.30
N MET A 63 7.34 9.72 -4.26
CA MET A 63 8.01 9.31 -3.04
C MET A 63 9.40 9.90 -2.99
N LYS A 64 9.87 10.18 -1.78
CA LYS A 64 11.18 10.77 -1.54
C LYS A 64 11.99 9.94 -0.56
N ASN A 65 13.22 9.63 -0.93
CA ASN A 65 14.19 9.09 0.00
C ASN A 65 14.65 10.20 0.96
N THR A 66 14.32 10.06 2.24
CA THR A 66 14.74 11.00 3.30
C THR A 66 15.88 10.45 4.16
N SER A 67 16.40 9.25 3.84
CA SER A 67 17.59 8.72 4.50
C SER A 67 18.86 9.46 4.04
N ALA A 68 19.94 9.30 4.79
CA ALA A 68 21.23 9.85 4.44
C ALA A 68 21.96 9.06 3.32
N TYR A 69 21.40 7.94 2.90
CA TYR A 69 22.04 7.00 1.98
C TYR A 69 21.23 6.82 0.71
N ALA A 70 21.87 6.42 -0.38
CA ALA A 70 21.18 6.06 -1.61
C ALA A 70 20.29 4.84 -1.42
N MET A 71 19.15 4.83 -2.12
CA MET A 71 18.28 3.67 -2.24
C MET A 71 18.24 3.22 -3.70
N TYR A 72 18.12 1.92 -3.91
CA TYR A 72 17.97 1.31 -5.23
C TYR A 72 16.66 0.56 -5.27
N MET A 73 15.91 0.75 -6.35
CA MET A 73 14.67 0.02 -6.61
C MET A 73 14.92 -1.01 -7.70
N ALA A 74 14.58 -2.25 -7.43
CA ALA A 74 14.58 -3.32 -8.41
C ALA A 74 13.15 -3.82 -8.62
N THR A 75 12.80 -4.10 -9.86
CA THR A 75 11.48 -4.63 -10.22
C THR A 75 11.64 -5.90 -11.04
N TYR A 76 10.85 -6.90 -10.70
CA TYR A 76 10.87 -8.21 -11.35
C TYR A 76 9.46 -8.61 -11.72
N MET A 77 9.29 -9.19 -12.90
CA MET A 77 8.05 -9.85 -13.29
C MET A 77 8.30 -11.34 -13.43
N TYR A 78 7.48 -12.15 -12.81
CA TYR A 78 7.59 -13.60 -12.86
C TYR A 78 6.19 -14.23 -12.73
N ASP A 79 6.04 -15.38 -13.34
CA ASP A 79 4.84 -16.21 -13.23
C ASP A 79 5.13 -17.34 -12.24
N ASN A 80 4.73 -17.12 -10.98
CA ASN A 80 5.11 -17.99 -9.86
C ASN A 80 4.35 -19.32 -9.85
N ASN A 81 3.17 -19.33 -10.43
CA ASN A 81 2.24 -20.47 -10.42
C ASN A 81 2.00 -21.07 -11.82
N GLY A 82 2.57 -20.47 -12.86
CA GLY A 82 2.44 -20.95 -14.24
C GLY A 82 1.06 -20.73 -14.86
N ASP A 83 0.28 -19.78 -14.34
CA ASP A 83 -1.08 -19.52 -14.83
C ASP A 83 -1.11 -18.53 -16.01
N GLY A 84 0.04 -18.00 -16.43
CA GLY A 84 0.17 -17.03 -17.50
C GLY A 84 -0.13 -15.59 -17.09
N TYR A 85 -0.33 -15.32 -15.79
CA TYR A 85 -0.51 -13.97 -15.24
C TYR A 85 0.72 -13.59 -14.41
N PRO A 86 1.66 -12.80 -14.97
CA PRO A 86 2.88 -12.47 -14.26
C PRO A 86 2.60 -11.54 -13.07
N GLU A 87 3.29 -11.82 -11.96
CA GLU A 87 3.29 -11.03 -10.74
C GLU A 87 4.43 -10.00 -10.78
N LEU A 88 4.17 -8.81 -10.26
CA LEU A 88 5.18 -7.78 -10.07
C LEU A 88 5.73 -7.82 -8.65
N MET A 89 7.04 -8.02 -8.53
CA MET A 89 7.79 -7.81 -7.30
C MET A 89 8.55 -6.49 -7.38
N VAL A 90 8.52 -5.73 -6.29
CA VAL A 90 9.31 -4.50 -6.12
C VAL A 90 10.13 -4.62 -4.85
N GLU A 91 11.44 -4.46 -4.98
CA GLU A 91 12.39 -4.47 -3.87
C GLU A 91 13.11 -3.12 -3.78
N ILE A 92 13.26 -2.61 -2.56
CA ILE A 92 14.01 -1.39 -2.29
C ILE A 92 15.19 -1.74 -1.38
N TYR A 93 16.37 -1.51 -1.87
CA TYR A 93 17.63 -1.74 -1.20
C TYR A 93 18.20 -0.43 -0.67
N GLY A 94 18.72 -0.45 0.54
CA GLY A 94 19.34 0.72 1.17
C GLY A 94 20.11 0.34 2.44
N GLU A 95 20.60 1.35 3.14
CA GLU A 95 21.23 1.15 4.45
C GLU A 95 20.21 0.60 5.45
N LYS A 96 20.58 -0.46 6.16
CA LYS A 96 19.73 -1.07 7.19
C LYS A 96 19.59 -0.12 8.39
N PRO A 97 18.36 0.31 8.72
CA PRO A 97 18.15 1.16 9.89
C PRO A 97 18.47 0.40 11.19
N THR A 98 19.05 1.10 12.17
CA THR A 98 19.33 0.53 13.49
C THR A 98 18.16 0.71 14.47
N ALA A 99 17.27 1.66 14.19
CA ALA A 99 16.16 2.02 15.08
C ALA A 99 15.01 0.99 15.06
N TYR A 100 14.83 0.26 13.97
CA TYR A 100 13.77 -0.75 13.80
C TYR A 100 14.26 -1.88 12.89
N ASP A 101 13.56 -2.99 12.90
CA ASP A 101 13.87 -4.16 12.08
C ASP A 101 12.95 -4.29 10.88
N GLU A 102 11.67 -3.86 11.05
CA GLU A 102 10.63 -3.99 10.03
C GLU A 102 9.60 -2.86 10.16
N ILE A 103 9.01 -2.49 9.02
CA ILE A 103 7.80 -1.66 8.94
C ILE A 103 6.69 -2.47 8.29
N VAL A 104 5.54 -2.55 8.95
CA VAL A 104 4.33 -3.16 8.42
C VAL A 104 3.33 -2.05 8.08
N PRO A 105 3.01 -1.81 6.81
CA PRO A 105 1.91 -0.93 6.43
C PRO A 105 0.58 -1.57 6.79
N ILE A 106 -0.29 -0.79 7.41
CA ILE A 106 -1.65 -1.20 7.76
C ILE A 106 -2.65 -0.14 7.31
N ALA A 107 -3.92 -0.54 7.16
CA ALA A 107 -5.02 0.39 6.98
C ALA A 107 -6.26 -0.13 7.71
N TRP A 108 -7.15 0.78 8.09
CA TRP A 108 -8.41 0.46 8.78
C TRP A 108 -9.50 1.46 8.42
N CYS A 109 -10.75 1.02 8.47
CA CYS A 109 -11.91 1.87 8.25
C CYS A 109 -12.11 2.78 9.47
N VAL A 110 -12.41 4.06 9.22
CA VAL A 110 -12.65 5.06 10.27
C VAL A 110 -14.03 5.71 10.16
N GLU A 111 -14.66 5.58 9.01
CA GLU A 111 -15.96 6.15 8.74
C GLU A 111 -16.67 5.35 7.64
N ASN A 112 -17.95 5.11 7.82
CA ASN A 112 -18.80 4.47 6.82
C ASN A 112 -20.18 5.14 6.84
N THR A 113 -20.51 5.85 5.76
CA THR A 113 -21.79 6.60 5.62
C THR A 113 -22.85 5.84 4.82
N GLY A 114 -22.54 4.61 4.36
CA GLY A 114 -23.43 3.84 3.47
C GLY A 114 -23.30 4.19 1.98
N SER A 115 -22.82 5.37 1.63
CA SER A 115 -22.49 5.77 0.25
C SER A 115 -20.98 5.91 0.01
N LYS A 116 -20.24 6.21 1.07
CA LYS A 116 -18.77 6.35 1.09
C LYS A 116 -18.22 5.75 2.37
N TYR A 117 -16.96 5.36 2.31
CA TYR A 117 -16.19 4.99 3.50
C TYR A 117 -14.79 5.56 3.44
N SER A 118 -14.25 5.87 4.61
CA SER A 118 -12.91 6.43 4.75
C SER A 118 -12.03 5.48 5.54
N THR A 119 -10.74 5.47 5.20
CA THR A 119 -9.71 4.69 5.90
C THR A 119 -8.58 5.59 6.34
N TYR A 120 -7.91 5.22 7.43
CA TYR A 120 -6.55 5.64 7.70
C TYR A 120 -5.59 4.54 7.29
N SER A 121 -4.38 4.94 6.88
CA SER A 121 -3.23 4.05 6.75
C SER A 121 -2.09 4.50 7.64
N ALA A 122 -1.29 3.55 8.12
CA ALA A 122 -0.17 3.81 9.00
C ALA A 122 0.99 2.86 8.73
N ARG A 123 2.16 3.27 9.18
CA ARG A 123 3.36 2.45 9.34
C ARG A 123 3.44 1.99 10.77
N VAL A 124 3.57 0.70 11.00
CA VAL A 124 3.85 0.12 12.31
C VAL A 124 5.30 -0.37 12.31
N TYR A 125 6.10 0.21 13.18
CA TYR A 125 7.54 -0.09 13.29
C TYR A 125 7.77 -1.14 14.36
N PHE A 126 8.51 -2.19 14.00
CA PHE A 126 8.85 -3.28 14.91
C PHE A 126 10.34 -3.32 15.21
N LYS A 127 10.67 -3.63 16.46
CA LYS A 127 12.02 -3.94 16.93
C LYS A 127 11.98 -5.16 17.82
N ASN A 128 12.78 -6.19 17.50
CA ASN A 128 12.79 -7.45 18.23
C ASN A 128 11.38 -8.07 18.38
N GLY A 129 10.58 -8.02 17.32
CA GLY A 129 9.21 -8.54 17.28
C GLY A 129 8.17 -7.72 18.06
N LYS A 130 8.52 -6.56 18.60
CA LYS A 130 7.60 -5.68 19.35
C LYS A 130 7.36 -4.38 18.59
N GLU A 131 6.11 -3.91 18.60
CA GLU A 131 5.78 -2.59 18.11
C GLU A 131 6.45 -1.53 18.99
N ILE A 132 7.19 -0.62 18.35
CA ILE A 132 7.89 0.49 19.02
C ILE A 132 7.36 1.86 18.64
N LYS A 133 6.71 1.97 17.47
CA LYS A 133 6.17 3.22 16.95
C LYS A 133 5.06 2.92 15.96
N ARG A 134 4.07 3.80 15.90
CA ARG A 134 3.06 3.84 14.86
C ARG A 134 2.97 5.25 14.30
N GLU A 135 2.90 5.37 12.98
CA GLU A 135 2.87 6.64 12.27
C GLU A 135 1.77 6.63 11.23
N ARG A 136 0.79 7.52 11.39
CA ARG A 136 -0.25 7.71 10.38
C ARG A 136 0.36 8.31 9.11
N VAL A 137 0.01 7.76 7.96
CA VAL A 137 0.55 8.20 6.66
C VAL A 137 -0.50 8.97 5.89
N TRP A 138 -1.71 8.40 5.71
CA TRP A 138 -2.72 8.96 4.81
C TRP A 138 -4.15 8.69 5.27
N ARG A 139 -5.07 9.55 4.81
CA ARG A 139 -6.50 9.28 4.83
C ARG A 139 -6.99 9.09 3.40
N SER A 140 -7.77 8.04 3.15
CA SER A 140 -8.38 7.75 1.86
C SER A 140 -9.90 7.70 2.00
N THR A 141 -10.61 8.11 0.97
CA THR A 141 -12.08 8.01 0.91
C THR A 141 -12.46 7.36 -0.40
N TYR A 142 -13.39 6.41 -0.33
CA TYR A 142 -13.86 5.61 -1.45
C TYR A 142 -15.37 5.70 -1.59
N ASP A 143 -15.85 5.68 -2.82
CA ASP A 143 -17.26 5.50 -3.13
C ASP A 143 -17.61 4.01 -3.13
N TYR A 144 -18.85 3.67 -2.74
CA TYR A 144 -19.37 2.33 -2.95
C TYR A 144 -19.71 2.10 -4.42
N HIS A 145 -19.32 0.94 -4.95
CA HIS A 145 -19.69 0.50 -6.28
C HIS A 145 -20.62 -0.70 -6.17
N GLY A 146 -21.93 -0.45 -6.17
CA GLY A 146 -23.01 -1.40 -6.48
C GLY A 146 -23.18 -2.67 -5.64
N GLU A 147 -22.18 -3.09 -4.87
CA GLU A 147 -22.24 -4.29 -4.06
C GLU A 147 -21.70 -4.01 -2.65
N SER A 148 -22.20 -4.77 -1.70
CA SER A 148 -21.84 -4.77 -0.28
C SER A 148 -20.38 -5.20 -0.03
N ALA A 149 -19.49 -4.84 -0.92
CA ALA A 149 -18.09 -5.12 -0.80
C ALA A 149 -17.53 -4.37 0.40
N TYR A 150 -17.03 -5.13 1.34
CA TYR A 150 -16.24 -4.69 2.48
C TYR A 150 -17.03 -3.92 3.55
N GLN A 151 -17.81 -4.64 4.33
CA GLN A 151 -18.08 -4.22 5.70
C GLN A 151 -16.75 -4.26 6.47
N LEU A 152 -15.92 -3.26 6.22
CA LEU A 152 -14.69 -3.08 6.98
C LEU A 152 -15.10 -2.70 8.40
N ALA A 153 -14.77 -3.55 9.36
CA ALA A 153 -14.99 -3.25 10.76
C ALA A 153 -14.24 -1.97 11.14
N ILE A 154 -14.94 -1.05 11.78
CA ILE A 154 -14.31 0.12 12.39
C ILE A 154 -13.76 -0.35 13.74
N PRO A 155 -12.45 -0.22 14.00
CA PRO A 155 -11.88 -0.62 15.29
C PRO A 155 -12.34 0.31 16.41
N ASP A 156 -12.34 -0.18 17.66
CA ASP A 156 -12.67 0.60 18.84
C ASP A 156 -11.77 1.85 18.98
N ASP A 157 -10.50 1.71 18.65
CA ASP A 157 -9.54 2.81 18.62
C ASP A 157 -9.39 3.33 17.18
N ILE A 158 -10.27 4.24 16.79
CA ILE A 158 -10.27 4.84 15.45
C ILE A 158 -8.97 5.58 15.15
N GLU A 159 -8.37 6.23 16.16
CA GLU A 159 -7.18 7.05 15.96
C GLU A 159 -5.91 6.23 15.75
N ASN A 160 -5.78 5.10 16.42
CA ASN A 160 -4.59 4.26 16.37
C ASN A 160 -4.79 2.96 15.58
N GLY A 161 -6.04 2.58 15.31
CA GLY A 161 -6.38 1.39 14.52
C GLY A 161 -6.23 0.08 15.31
N PRO A 162 -6.13 -1.06 14.61
CA PRO A 162 -6.09 -2.38 15.23
C PRO A 162 -4.85 -2.56 16.11
N LYS A 163 -5.03 -3.16 17.30
CA LYS A 163 -3.94 -3.39 18.26
C LYS A 163 -3.10 -4.63 17.97
N ASP A 164 -3.67 -5.60 17.24
CA ASP A 164 -3.06 -6.92 17.06
C ASP A 164 -2.23 -7.03 15.76
N VAL A 165 -1.50 -5.95 15.43
CA VAL A 165 -0.60 -5.97 14.27
C VAL A 165 0.62 -6.82 14.62
N GLN A 166 0.94 -7.76 13.73
CA GLN A 166 2.10 -8.64 13.91
C GLN A 166 3.18 -8.33 12.88
N PRO A 167 4.46 -8.47 13.23
CA PRO A 167 5.53 -8.44 12.25
C PRO A 167 5.35 -9.56 11.24
N THR A 168 5.73 -9.32 10.00
CA THR A 168 5.60 -10.33 8.94
C THR A 168 6.65 -11.43 9.06
N ASN A 169 7.70 -11.21 9.85
CA ASN A 169 8.84 -12.13 10.04
C ASN A 169 9.45 -12.62 8.71
N LYS A 170 9.20 -11.92 7.64
CA LYS A 170 9.90 -12.16 6.38
C LYS A 170 11.31 -11.62 6.55
N ALA A 171 12.26 -12.54 6.69
CA ALA A 171 13.66 -12.17 6.61
C ALA A 171 13.87 -11.39 5.29
N PRO A 172 14.63 -10.28 5.31
CA PRO A 172 15.04 -9.66 4.07
C PRO A 172 15.75 -10.69 3.21
N VAL A 173 15.32 -10.86 1.98
CA VAL A 173 15.99 -11.74 1.04
C VAL A 173 17.32 -11.06 0.70
N HIS A 174 18.41 -11.55 1.27
CA HIS A 174 19.74 -11.12 0.90
C HIS A 174 20.14 -11.92 -0.35
N TYR A 175 20.10 -11.28 -1.48
CA TYR A 175 20.84 -11.75 -2.63
C TYR A 175 22.29 -11.28 -2.46
N GLY A 176 23.16 -12.23 -2.10
CA GLY A 176 24.61 -12.04 -2.07
C GLY A 176 25.18 -11.93 -3.48
#